data_c94eebc8085ff0a91a4e8977beaf89c8
#
_entry.id   c94eebc8085ff0a91a4e8977beaf89c8
#
_cell.length_a   1.000
_cell.length_b   1.000
_cell.length_c   1.000
_cell.angle_alpha   90.00
_cell.angle_beta   90.00
_cell.angle_gamma   90.00
#
_symmetry.space_group_name_H-M   'P 1'
#
loop_
_entity.id
_entity.type
_entity.pdbx_description
1 polymer ?
#
loop_
_entity_poly.entity_id
_entity_poly.type
_entity_poly.pdbx_seq_one_letter_code
_entity_poly.pdbx_strand_id
1 'polypeptide(L)' 'MNEKRASIRFIERCYKLYEQKMYHVAYCILRDEGLAEDAVQEAFLKLMKSNVDFKDVKSDECKQYIITIIKHASID' A
#
# COMPACT_ATOMS: atom_id res chain seq x y z
N MET A 1 2.59 -21.52 -13.85
CA MET A 1 2.66 -21.01 -13.64
C MET A 1 2.68 -19.96 -13.53
N ASN A 2 2.23 -19.41 -13.48
CA ASN A 2 2.25 -18.28 -13.56
C ASN A 2 1.38 -17.58 -12.81
N GLU A 3 1.54 -17.44 -11.61
CA GLU A 3 0.83 -16.60 -10.87
C GLU A 3 1.09 -15.25 -11.26
N LYS A 4 0.15 -14.40 -11.50
CA LYS A 4 0.32 -13.04 -11.74
C LYS A 4 0.52 -12.36 -10.49
N ARG A 5 1.59 -11.64 -10.31
CA ARG A 5 1.85 -10.83 -9.15
C ARG A 5 2.18 -9.45 -9.62
N ALA A 6 1.97 -8.45 -8.75
CA ALA A 6 2.37 -7.08 -9.06
C ALA A 6 3.87 -7.07 -9.31
N SER A 7 4.31 -6.32 -10.30
CA SER A 7 5.72 -6.29 -10.65
C SER A 7 6.50 -5.59 -9.53
N ILE A 8 7.75 -5.98 -9.35
CA ILE A 8 8.60 -5.36 -8.36
C ILE A 8 8.77 -3.88 -8.65
N ARG A 9 8.87 -3.53 -9.92
CA ARG A 9 9.02 -2.14 -10.31
C ARG A 9 7.79 -1.33 -9.89
N PHE A 10 6.61 -1.88 -10.09
CA PHE A 10 5.38 -1.21 -9.69
C PHE A 10 5.35 -1.02 -8.17
N ILE A 11 5.73 -2.04 -7.43
CA ILE A 11 5.74 -1.96 -5.98
C ILE A 11 6.72 -0.90 -5.50
N GLU A 12 7.91 -0.86 -6.09
CA GLU A 12 8.91 0.12 -5.70
C GLU A 12 8.43 1.54 -5.94
N ARG A 13 7.76 1.76 -7.08
CA ARG A 13 7.25 3.08 -7.40
C ARG A 13 6.15 3.48 -6.45
N CYS A 14 5.28 2.55 -6.11
CA CYS A 14 4.23 2.82 -5.13
C CYS A 14 4.82 3.15 -3.77
N TYR A 15 5.83 2.41 -3.37
CA TYR A 15 6.46 2.64 -2.08
C TYR A 15 7.04 4.05 -2.02
N LYS A 16 7.80 4.44 -3.02
CA LYS A 16 8.41 5.76 -3.02
C LYS A 16 7.37 6.87 -3.03
N LEU A 17 6.30 6.66 -3.76
CA LEU A 17 5.31 7.70 -3.94
C LEU A 17 4.34 7.80 -2.78
N TYR A 18 3.98 6.68 -2.19
CA TYR A 18 2.87 6.65 -1.23
C TYR A 18 3.25 6.29 0.20
N GLU A 19 4.48 5.94 0.46
CA GLU A 19 4.86 5.47 1.79
C GLU A 19 4.49 6.46 2.89
N GLN A 20 4.84 7.71 2.71
CA GLN A 20 4.57 8.70 3.75
C GLN A 20 3.09 8.96 3.94
N LYS A 21 2.35 8.98 2.85
CA LYS A 21 0.92 9.18 2.93
C LYS A 21 0.25 8.00 3.63
N MET A 22 0.69 6.80 3.32
CA MET A 22 0.14 5.60 3.96
C MET A 22 0.44 5.63 5.46
N TYR A 23 1.67 5.99 5.81
CA TYR A 23 2.04 6.08 7.21
C TYR A 23 1.16 7.10 7.92
N HIS A 24 0.94 8.23 7.30
CA HIS A 24 0.12 9.28 7.89
C HIS A 24 -1.32 8.79 8.13
N VAL A 25 -1.89 8.10 7.15
CA VAL A 25 -3.24 7.56 7.31
C VAL A 25 -3.27 6.56 8.46
N ALA A 26 -2.29 5.66 8.50
CA ALA A 26 -2.24 4.65 9.55
C ALA A 26 -2.05 5.29 10.91
N TYR A 27 -1.20 6.28 10.99
CA TYR A 27 -0.96 6.95 12.27
C TYR A 27 -2.20 7.68 12.76
N CYS A 28 -2.95 8.28 11.85
CA CYS A 28 -4.18 8.96 12.25
C CYS A 28 -5.19 7.98 12.84
N ILE A 29 -5.16 6.74 12.39
CA ILE A 29 -6.08 5.73 12.89
C ILE A 29 -5.55 5.09 14.17
N LEU A 30 -4.29 4.70 14.15
CA LEU A 30 -3.72 3.89 15.23
C LEU A 30 -3.08 4.68 16.34
N ARG A 31 -2.63 5.89 16.04
CA ARG A 31 -2.02 6.79 17.02
C ARG A 31 -0.80 6.19 17.70
N ASP A 32 -0.05 5.38 16.96
CA ASP A 32 1.14 4.72 17.48
C ASP A 32 2.10 4.52 16.32
N GLU A 33 3.34 4.99 16.49
CA GLU A 33 4.31 4.96 15.40
C GLU A 33 4.65 3.53 14.97
N GLY A 34 4.88 2.66 15.94
CA GLY A 34 5.23 1.29 15.63
C GLY A 34 4.12 0.56 14.91
N LEU A 35 2.89 0.74 15.39
CA LEU A 35 1.74 0.10 14.75
C LEU A 35 1.50 0.67 13.37
N ALA A 36 1.74 1.97 13.20
CA ALA A 36 1.56 2.58 11.89
C ALA A 36 2.57 2.01 10.89
N GLU A 37 3.82 1.86 11.32
CA GLU A 37 4.83 1.27 10.45
C GLU A 37 4.48 -0.16 10.08
N ASP A 38 3.99 -0.92 11.06
CA ASP A 38 3.59 -2.30 10.79
C ASP A 38 2.45 -2.35 9.79
N ALA A 39 1.51 -1.42 9.91
CA ALA A 39 0.38 -1.38 8.99
C ALA A 39 0.83 -1.08 7.57
N VAL A 40 1.79 -0.17 7.42
CA VAL A 40 2.32 0.14 6.10
C VAL A 40 3.00 -1.07 5.49
N GLN A 41 3.80 -1.78 6.28
CA GLN A 41 4.46 -2.98 5.80
C GLN A 41 3.46 -4.04 5.39
N GLU A 42 2.43 -4.23 6.20
CA GLU A 42 1.42 -5.21 5.88
C GLU A 42 0.67 -4.85 4.61
N ALA A 43 0.38 -3.56 4.42
CA ALA A 43 -0.31 -3.12 3.22
C ALA A 43 0.52 -3.42 1.97
N PHE A 44 1.85 -3.19 2.05
CA PHE A 44 2.70 -3.49 0.91
C PHE A 44 2.83 -4.98 0.66
N LEU A 45 2.81 -5.79 1.71
CA LEU A 45 2.81 -7.23 1.53
C LEU A 45 1.55 -7.68 0.78
N LYS A 46 0.42 -7.12 1.14
CA LYS A 46 -0.81 -7.43 0.43
C LYS A 46 -0.76 -6.97 -1.01
N LEU A 47 -0.20 -5.79 -1.24
CA LEU A 47 -0.06 -5.27 -2.58
C LEU A 47 0.81 -6.20 -3.43
N MET A 48 1.88 -6.70 -2.84
CA MET A 48 2.79 -7.59 -3.56
C MET A 48 2.12 -8.90 -3.95
N LYS A 49 1.18 -9.36 -3.13
CA LYS A 49 0.48 -10.61 -3.41
C LYS A 49 -0.70 -10.44 -4.33
N SER A 50 -1.09 -9.20 -4.61
CA SER A 50 -2.25 -8.94 -5.45
C SER A 50 -1.90 -9.07 -6.92
N ASN A 51 -2.94 -9.15 -7.75
CA ASN A 51 -2.74 -9.17 -9.19
C ASN A 51 -2.80 -7.80 -9.78
N VAL A 52 -2.87 -6.78 -8.95
CA VAL A 52 -3.09 -5.43 -9.42
C VAL A 52 -1.81 -4.84 -9.97
N ASP A 53 -1.91 -4.19 -11.11
CA ASP A 53 -0.75 -3.57 -11.74
C ASP A 53 -1.27 -2.39 -12.54
N PHE A 54 -1.28 -1.23 -11.94
CA PHE A 54 -1.73 -0.03 -12.60
C PHE A 54 -0.65 0.50 -13.52
N LYS A 55 -1.04 0.91 -14.72
CA LYS A 55 -0.07 1.46 -15.64
C LYS A 55 0.50 2.76 -15.12
N ASP A 56 -0.32 3.55 -14.44
CA ASP A 56 0.11 4.83 -13.95
C ASP A 56 -0.06 4.84 -12.44
N VAL A 57 1.04 4.83 -11.71
CA VAL A 57 0.99 4.81 -10.25
C VAL A 57 0.41 6.09 -9.69
N LYS A 58 0.35 7.16 -10.51
CA LYS A 58 -0.21 8.42 -10.05
C LYS A 58 -1.68 8.56 -10.37
N SER A 59 -2.27 7.55 -10.99
CA SER A 59 -3.70 7.64 -11.35
C SER A 59 -4.55 7.66 -10.09
N ASP A 60 -5.76 8.20 -10.24
CA ASP A 60 -6.69 8.24 -9.12
C ASP A 60 -7.05 6.83 -8.67
N GLU A 61 -7.13 5.92 -9.62
CA GLU A 61 -7.45 4.53 -9.29
C GLU A 61 -6.40 3.92 -8.39
N CYS A 62 -5.14 4.16 -8.72
CA CYS A 62 -4.04 3.63 -7.91
C CYS A 62 -4.06 4.26 -6.53
N LYS A 63 -4.25 5.57 -6.45
CA LYS A 63 -4.32 6.26 -5.16
C LYS A 63 -5.43 5.69 -4.29
N GLN A 64 -6.62 5.51 -4.87
CA GLN A 64 -7.75 4.98 -4.12
C GLN A 64 -7.46 3.57 -3.62
N TYR A 65 -6.83 2.78 -4.46
CA TYR A 65 -6.50 1.41 -4.07
C TYR A 65 -5.52 1.41 -2.90
N ILE A 66 -4.49 2.25 -2.99
CA ILE A 66 -3.49 2.35 -1.93
C ILE A 66 -4.12 2.80 -0.62
N ILE A 67 -4.97 3.81 -0.68
CA ILE A 67 -5.64 4.31 0.52
C ILE A 67 -6.52 3.22 1.13
N THR A 68 -7.19 2.46 0.29
CA THR A 68 -8.06 1.40 0.76
C THR A 68 -7.29 0.32 1.50
N ILE A 69 -6.16 -0.11 0.95
CA ILE A 69 -5.42 -1.19 1.60
C ILE A 69 -4.78 -0.73 2.89
N ILE A 70 -4.33 0.53 2.96
CA ILE A 70 -3.74 0.99 4.22
C ILE A 70 -4.81 1.17 5.29
N LYS A 71 -6.00 1.60 4.92
CA LYS A 71 -7.08 1.70 5.89
C LYS A 71 -7.44 0.33 6.44
N HIS A 72 -7.54 -0.66 5.57
CA HIS A 72 -7.86 -2.02 6.03
C HIS A 72 -6.77 -2.56 6.93
N ALA A 73 -5.52 -2.34 6.59
CA ALA A 73 -4.43 -2.80 7.42
C ALA A 73 -4.41 -2.11 8.78
N SER A 74 -4.88 -0.87 8.82
CA SER A 74 -4.86 -0.11 10.07
C SER A 74 -6.02 -0.45 11.00
N ILE A 75 -7.15 -0.83 10.42
CA ILE A 75 -8.34 -1.10 11.21
C ILE A 75 -8.38 -2.54 11.70
N ASP A 76 -7.93 -3.45 10.86
CA ASP A 76 -7.87 -4.83 11.29
C ASP A 76 -6.75 -5.09 12.25
#